data_3fb741b93d9d811dde737015a9e3f54a
#
_entry.id   3fb741b93d9d811dde737015a9e3f54a
#
_cell.length_a   1.000
_cell.length_b   1.000
_cell.length_c   1.000
_cell.angle_alpha   90.00
_cell.angle_beta   90.00
_cell.angle_gamma   90.00
#
_symmetry.space_group_name_H-M   'P 1'
#
loop_
_entity.id
_entity.type
_entity.pdbx_description
1 polymer ?
#
loop_
_entity_poly.entity_id
_entity_poly.type
_entity_poly.pdbx_seq_one_letter_code
_entity_poly.pdbx_strand_id
1 'polypeptide(L)'
;MAIATPLSTSGRFIVDAHGKRVRLAGVNWYGASEDIGVPAGLDCVDRNTLAELIAAQGFNCVRFPFSLWMTEQTAPVADQYLLCNPDLHGSTPMQVYDACVKALTDQGLIVIPNCHLLDFGWCCANDDTNGLWFNDRWEIAKFTTIWQEIARRYASNPLVAAIDIKNEPRHATVGGAALGPAWGTAVETDFAAMYTMVGNLIHQIDPNLLIICEGLNYAGDLTGVASHRVQLGKANKVVYSMHDYSWSGHPASQSQSAYFQQMNKNGGYILTEGIAPVWLGEFGDNASALSAPGGGGTWWANLRAWLTEFDVDWCWWALNPTHGQSCTPGTNTIKYYWGAPEPYGLLTLDWTSVGYPALVTMLQAMMQPRTGPGIG
;
A
#
# COMPACT_ATOMS: atom_id res chain seq x y z
N MET A 1 19.37 8.44 9.52
CA MET A 1 20.40 7.78 8.67
C MET A 1 19.67 7.22 7.45
N ALA A 2 20.26 7.33 6.27
CA ALA A 2 19.70 6.75 5.06
C ALA A 2 19.62 5.22 5.18
N ILE A 3 18.54 4.63 4.70
CA ILE A 3 18.35 3.18 4.66
C ILE A 3 19.30 2.61 3.60
N ALA A 4 20.12 1.62 3.98
CA ALA A 4 21.03 0.97 3.05
C ALA A 4 20.29 -0.13 2.27
N THR A 5 20.10 0.08 0.97
CA THR A 5 19.50 -0.92 0.07
C THR A 5 20.58 -1.81 -0.56
N PRO A 6 20.24 -3.03 -1.04
CA PRO A 6 18.88 -3.57 -1.12
C PRO A 6 18.36 -4.06 0.22
N LEU A 7 17.02 -4.01 0.37
CA LEU A 7 16.34 -4.61 1.51
C LEU A 7 16.26 -6.14 1.38
N SER A 8 16.17 -6.81 2.52
CA SER A 8 15.99 -8.26 2.61
C SER A 8 15.12 -8.61 3.82
N THR A 9 14.80 -9.89 4.02
CA THR A 9 14.12 -10.35 5.22
C THR A 9 15.02 -11.24 6.07
N SER A 10 14.87 -11.18 7.39
CA SER A 10 15.54 -12.06 8.36
C SER A 10 14.53 -12.50 9.41
N GLY A 11 14.03 -13.74 9.27
CA GLY A 11 12.87 -14.17 10.03
C GLY A 11 11.70 -13.19 9.87
N ARG A 12 11.19 -12.65 10.96
CA ARG A 12 10.07 -11.70 10.98
C ARG A 12 10.42 -10.25 10.65
N PHE A 13 11.68 -9.94 10.34
CA PHE A 13 12.15 -8.57 10.20
C PHE A 13 12.55 -8.24 8.78
N ILE A 14 12.23 -7.01 8.32
CA ILE A 14 12.89 -6.40 7.18
C ILE A 14 14.23 -5.87 7.66
N VAL A 15 15.29 -6.14 6.89
CA VAL A 15 16.65 -5.71 7.20
C VAL A 15 17.27 -4.98 6.00
N ASP A 16 18.19 -4.08 6.28
CA ASP A 16 18.97 -3.36 5.27
C ASP A 16 20.11 -4.22 4.70
N ALA A 17 20.90 -3.64 3.78
CA ALA A 17 22.05 -4.31 3.16
C ALA A 17 23.13 -4.74 4.15
N HIS A 18 23.14 -4.19 5.36
CA HIS A 18 24.05 -4.56 6.45
C HIS A 18 23.45 -5.59 7.43
N GLY A 19 22.23 -6.07 7.14
CA GLY A 19 21.51 -6.99 8.00
C GLY A 19 20.89 -6.35 9.24
N LYS A 20 20.87 -5.01 9.32
CA LYS A 20 20.26 -4.27 10.41
C LYS A 20 18.75 -4.11 10.19
N ARG A 21 17.97 -4.28 11.26
CA ARG A 21 16.52 -4.06 11.25
C ARG A 21 16.17 -2.66 10.73
N VAL A 22 15.32 -2.61 9.73
CA VAL A 22 14.66 -1.41 9.23
C VAL A 22 13.17 -1.55 9.44
N ARG A 23 12.56 -0.64 10.21
CA ARG A 23 11.12 -0.52 10.25
C ARG A 23 10.66 0.34 9.08
N LEU A 24 9.85 -0.21 8.19
CA LEU A 24 9.12 0.58 7.21
C LEU A 24 7.92 1.21 7.92
N ALA A 25 7.94 2.52 8.04
CA ALA A 25 6.89 3.33 8.65
C ALA A 25 6.52 4.45 7.69
N GLY A 26 5.36 4.34 7.05
CA GLY A 26 5.05 5.16 5.92
C GLY A 26 3.61 5.64 5.83
N VAL A 27 3.32 6.20 4.67
CA VAL A 27 2.01 6.68 4.27
C VAL A 27 1.62 6.15 2.89
N ASN A 28 0.33 6.05 2.64
CA ASN A 28 -0.21 5.86 1.30
C ASN A 28 -0.44 7.22 0.65
N TRP A 29 0.11 7.46 -0.55
CA TRP A 29 -0.18 8.62 -1.38
C TRP A 29 -0.85 8.16 -2.67
N TYR A 30 -2.16 8.32 -2.75
CA TYR A 30 -2.98 7.79 -3.84
C TYR A 30 -3.43 8.85 -4.86
N GLY A 31 -4.13 8.43 -5.90
CA GLY A 31 -4.65 9.22 -7.02
C GLY A 31 -4.32 8.61 -8.38
N ALA A 32 -3.15 8.01 -8.54
CA ALA A 32 -2.75 7.40 -9.82
C ALA A 32 -3.52 6.12 -10.18
N SER A 33 -4.31 5.58 -9.27
CA SER A 33 -5.27 4.50 -9.52
C SER A 33 -6.64 4.98 -9.99
N GLU A 34 -6.87 6.28 -10.05
CA GLU A 34 -8.15 6.90 -10.36
C GLU A 34 -8.21 7.39 -11.81
N ASP A 35 -9.33 7.99 -12.23
CA ASP A 35 -9.63 8.32 -13.63
C ASP A 35 -8.72 9.40 -14.26
N ILE A 36 -8.05 10.20 -13.46
CA ILE A 36 -7.03 11.14 -13.94
C ILE A 36 -5.67 10.45 -14.13
N GLY A 37 -5.43 9.37 -13.38
CA GLY A 37 -4.23 8.55 -13.50
C GLY A 37 -2.94 9.21 -12.99
N VAL A 38 -3.03 10.20 -12.10
CA VAL A 38 -1.86 10.83 -11.47
C VAL A 38 -1.99 10.89 -9.96
N PRO A 39 -0.89 10.90 -9.19
CA PRO A 39 -0.95 11.14 -7.75
C PRO A 39 -1.68 12.43 -7.44
N ALA A 40 -2.53 12.42 -6.42
CA ALA A 40 -3.37 13.57 -6.08
C ALA A 40 -2.56 14.73 -5.48
N GLY A 41 -3.10 15.95 -5.56
CA GLY A 41 -2.54 17.14 -4.93
C GLY A 41 -1.51 17.92 -5.77
N LEU A 42 -1.18 17.46 -6.98
CA LEU A 42 -0.20 18.11 -7.85
C LEU A 42 -0.68 19.45 -8.42
N ASP A 43 -1.97 19.72 -8.31
CA ASP A 43 -2.59 21.02 -8.57
C ASP A 43 -2.47 21.99 -7.38
N CYS A 44 -2.26 21.48 -6.17
CA CYS A 44 -2.20 22.24 -4.91
C CYS A 44 -0.78 22.47 -4.42
N VAL A 45 0.14 21.54 -4.67
CA VAL A 45 1.51 21.58 -4.12
C VAL A 45 2.52 21.02 -5.14
N ASP A 46 3.74 21.54 -5.11
CA ASP A 46 4.87 20.96 -5.84
C ASP A 46 5.24 19.59 -5.25
N ARG A 47 5.48 18.60 -6.11
CA ARG A 47 5.79 17.21 -5.70
C ARG A 47 7.05 17.10 -4.82
N ASN A 48 8.06 17.97 -5.04
CA ASN A 48 9.28 17.94 -4.22
C ASN A 48 8.99 18.48 -2.81
N THR A 49 8.22 19.56 -2.71
CA THR A 49 7.74 20.10 -1.42
C THR A 49 6.94 19.06 -0.66
N LEU A 50 6.07 18.30 -1.34
CA LEU A 50 5.30 17.24 -0.70
C LEU A 50 6.19 16.09 -0.23
N ALA A 51 7.18 15.68 -1.03
CA ALA A 51 8.15 14.66 -0.63
C ALA A 51 8.99 15.11 0.58
N GLU A 52 9.42 16.37 0.62
CA GLU A 52 10.10 16.97 1.77
C GLU A 52 9.21 16.96 3.02
N LEU A 53 7.93 17.32 2.88
CA LEU A 53 6.97 17.30 3.99
C LEU A 53 6.82 15.89 4.56
N ILE A 54 6.68 14.85 3.72
CA ILE A 54 6.60 13.46 4.15
C ILE A 54 7.85 13.06 4.94
N ALA A 55 9.04 13.33 4.40
CA ALA A 55 10.30 13.01 5.04
C ALA A 55 10.50 13.77 6.36
N ALA A 56 10.10 15.05 6.42
CA ALA A 56 10.19 15.89 7.61
C ALA A 56 9.30 15.37 8.78
N GLN A 57 8.22 14.65 8.48
CA GLN A 57 7.42 14.00 9.51
C GLN A 57 8.05 12.70 10.04
N GLY A 58 9.18 12.25 9.48
CA GLY A 58 9.90 11.05 9.92
C GLY A 58 9.45 9.76 9.23
N PHE A 59 8.49 9.81 8.30
CA PHE A 59 8.16 8.67 7.45
C PHE A 59 9.36 8.28 6.60
N ASN A 60 9.54 7.00 6.36
CA ASN A 60 10.66 6.49 5.57
C ASN A 60 10.23 5.68 4.34
N CYS A 61 8.94 5.47 4.14
CA CYS A 61 8.41 4.86 2.93
C CYS A 61 7.07 5.46 2.51
N VAL A 62 6.78 5.31 1.23
CA VAL A 62 5.48 5.65 0.63
C VAL A 62 4.99 4.44 -0.14
N ARG A 63 3.83 3.90 0.25
CA ARG A 63 3.05 2.99 -0.59
C ARG A 63 2.34 3.83 -1.63
N PHE A 64 2.53 3.49 -2.91
CA PHE A 64 2.22 4.37 -4.03
C PHE A 64 1.28 3.67 -5.01
N PRO A 65 -0.04 3.76 -4.77
CA PRO A 65 -1.07 3.13 -5.58
C PRO A 65 -1.09 3.61 -7.02
N PHE A 66 -1.27 2.68 -7.97
CA PHE A 66 -1.55 2.94 -9.39
C PHE A 66 -2.55 1.93 -9.93
N SER A 67 -3.17 2.22 -11.09
CA SER A 67 -3.96 1.24 -11.84
C SER A 67 -3.21 0.77 -13.07
N LEU A 68 -3.49 -0.46 -13.54
CA LEU A 68 -2.94 -0.90 -14.81
C LEU A 68 -3.41 0.00 -15.96
N TRP A 69 -4.65 0.50 -15.86
CA TRP A 69 -5.19 1.45 -16.84
C TRP A 69 -4.30 2.68 -16.99
N MET A 70 -3.78 3.24 -15.89
CA MET A 70 -2.87 4.39 -15.92
C MET A 70 -1.63 4.14 -16.79
N THR A 71 -1.07 2.93 -16.75
CA THR A 71 0.15 2.58 -17.48
C THR A 71 -0.02 2.59 -19.01
N GLU A 72 -1.26 2.47 -19.49
CA GLU A 72 -1.61 2.50 -20.91
C GLU A 72 -1.97 3.88 -21.45
N GLN A 73 -2.09 4.88 -20.56
CA GLN A 73 -2.49 6.22 -21.00
C GLN A 73 -1.32 6.92 -21.68
N THR A 74 -1.50 7.26 -22.95
CA THR A 74 -0.49 7.94 -23.77
C THR A 74 -0.79 9.42 -24.02
N ALA A 75 -2.02 9.85 -23.73
CA ALA A 75 -2.39 11.25 -23.81
C ALA A 75 -1.77 12.04 -22.66
N PRO A 76 -1.37 13.30 -22.88
CA PRO A 76 -0.93 14.18 -21.80
C PRO A 76 -2.02 14.38 -20.74
N VAL A 77 -1.59 14.47 -19.48
CA VAL A 77 -2.44 14.90 -18.37
C VAL A 77 -2.85 16.35 -18.59
N ALA A 78 -4.10 16.68 -18.32
CA ALA A 78 -4.56 18.05 -18.44
C ALA A 78 -3.87 18.95 -17.40
N ASP A 79 -3.37 20.12 -17.84
CA ASP A 79 -2.55 21.04 -17.05
C ASP A 79 -3.20 21.45 -15.73
N GLN A 80 -4.54 21.51 -15.69
CA GLN A 80 -5.29 21.85 -14.47
C GLN A 80 -5.04 20.89 -13.29
N TYR A 81 -4.58 19.68 -13.54
CA TYR A 81 -4.21 18.69 -12.49
C TYR A 81 -2.74 18.78 -12.09
N LEU A 82 -1.98 19.69 -12.72
CA LEU A 82 -0.53 19.83 -12.54
C LEU A 82 -0.15 21.30 -12.27
N LEU A 83 -1.08 22.14 -11.79
CA LEU A 83 -0.88 23.59 -11.66
C LEU A 83 0.37 23.99 -10.85
N CYS A 84 0.68 23.23 -9.81
CA CYS A 84 1.89 23.47 -9.01
C CYS A 84 3.13 22.74 -9.53
N ASN A 85 3.02 22.04 -10.67
CA ASN A 85 4.09 21.25 -11.31
C ASN A 85 4.15 21.55 -12.82
N PRO A 86 4.38 22.82 -13.23
CA PRO A 86 4.30 23.24 -14.64
C PRO A 86 5.36 22.60 -15.54
N ASP A 87 6.44 22.09 -14.96
CA ASP A 87 7.47 21.31 -15.68
C ASP A 87 6.95 19.93 -16.15
N LEU A 88 5.80 19.48 -15.67
CA LEU A 88 5.13 18.25 -16.08
C LEU A 88 4.03 18.47 -17.13
N HIS A 89 3.75 19.72 -17.53
CA HIS A 89 2.77 19.98 -18.60
C HIS A 89 3.18 19.24 -19.88
N GLY A 90 2.22 18.57 -20.51
CA GLY A 90 2.44 17.71 -21.68
C GLY A 90 2.94 16.30 -21.36
N SER A 91 3.12 15.94 -20.09
CA SER A 91 3.52 14.60 -19.67
C SER A 91 2.34 13.63 -19.65
N THR A 92 2.61 12.36 -19.97
CA THR A 92 1.65 11.28 -19.78
C THR A 92 1.51 10.91 -18.29
N PRO A 93 0.44 10.23 -17.87
CA PRO A 93 0.28 9.77 -16.48
C PRO A 93 1.50 9.04 -15.93
N MET A 94 2.07 8.12 -16.71
CA MET A 94 3.26 7.37 -16.28
C MET A 94 4.50 8.25 -16.10
N GLN A 95 4.67 9.30 -16.92
CA GLN A 95 5.78 10.26 -16.75
C GLN A 95 5.60 11.13 -15.50
N VAL A 96 4.35 11.49 -15.17
CA VAL A 96 4.03 12.20 -13.92
C VAL A 96 4.31 11.30 -12.72
N TYR A 97 3.90 10.03 -12.79
CA TYR A 97 4.19 9.04 -11.75
C TYR A 97 5.71 8.87 -11.53
N ASP A 98 6.50 8.78 -12.59
CA ASP A 98 7.98 8.73 -12.54
C ASP A 98 8.58 9.96 -11.83
N ALA A 99 8.07 11.14 -12.14
CA ALA A 99 8.54 12.38 -11.53
C ALA A 99 8.25 12.41 -10.02
N CYS A 100 7.11 11.87 -9.61
CA CYS A 100 6.77 11.74 -8.19
C CYS A 100 7.63 10.67 -7.50
N VAL A 101 7.85 9.51 -8.13
CA VAL A 101 8.80 8.49 -7.61
C VAL A 101 10.18 9.10 -7.41
N LYS A 102 10.67 9.88 -8.39
CA LYS A 102 11.95 10.57 -8.27
C LYS A 102 11.96 11.56 -7.11
N ALA A 103 10.95 12.41 -6.97
CA ALA A 103 10.86 13.39 -5.88
C ALA A 103 10.91 12.71 -4.51
N LEU A 104 10.18 11.60 -4.33
CA LEU A 104 10.18 10.81 -3.09
C LEU A 104 11.57 10.19 -2.81
N THR A 105 12.17 9.58 -3.81
CA THR A 105 13.48 8.92 -3.64
C THR A 105 14.63 9.92 -3.49
N ASP A 106 14.55 11.12 -4.06
CA ASP A 106 15.49 12.22 -3.81
C ASP A 106 15.50 12.65 -2.33
N GLN A 107 14.40 12.46 -1.61
CA GLN A 107 14.31 12.67 -0.15
C GLN A 107 14.73 11.44 0.68
N GLY A 108 15.19 10.37 0.04
CA GLY A 108 15.61 9.14 0.70
C GLY A 108 14.46 8.24 1.15
N LEU A 109 13.24 8.48 0.66
CA LEU A 109 12.07 7.66 0.95
C LEU A 109 12.07 6.38 0.12
N ILE A 110 11.79 5.25 0.75
CA ILE A 110 11.49 4.01 0.04
C ILE A 110 10.14 4.16 -0.66
N VAL A 111 10.08 3.87 -1.95
CA VAL A 111 8.83 3.85 -2.72
C VAL A 111 8.42 2.41 -2.99
N ILE A 112 7.14 2.13 -2.75
CA ILE A 112 6.52 0.82 -2.91
C ILE A 112 5.37 0.95 -3.90
N PRO A 113 5.60 0.78 -5.21
CA PRO A 113 4.52 0.72 -6.19
C PRO A 113 3.52 -0.38 -5.83
N ASN A 114 2.23 -0.03 -5.85
CA ASN A 114 1.14 -0.95 -5.57
C ASN A 114 0.14 -0.97 -6.73
N CYS A 115 -0.12 -2.15 -7.31
CA CYS A 115 -1.24 -2.31 -8.24
C CYS A 115 -2.55 -2.30 -7.44
N HIS A 116 -3.11 -1.10 -7.30
CA HIS A 116 -4.31 -0.88 -6.51
C HIS A 116 -5.55 -1.43 -7.21
N LEU A 117 -5.69 -1.09 -8.48
CA LEU A 117 -6.78 -1.51 -9.35
C LEU A 117 -6.24 -1.97 -10.71
N LEU A 118 -7.04 -2.77 -11.43
CA LEU A 118 -6.80 -3.09 -12.83
C LEU A 118 -7.28 -1.94 -13.71
N ASP A 119 -8.57 -1.63 -13.63
CA ASP A 119 -9.16 -0.43 -14.19
C ASP A 119 -9.07 0.73 -13.19
N PHE A 120 -9.35 1.95 -13.65
CA PHE A 120 -9.37 3.11 -12.77
C PHE A 120 -10.64 3.16 -11.92
N GLY A 121 -10.56 3.82 -10.78
CA GLY A 121 -11.68 4.11 -9.92
C GLY A 121 -11.30 4.19 -8.44
N TRP A 122 -12.33 4.22 -7.60
CA TRP A 122 -12.15 4.09 -6.16
C TRP A 122 -12.21 2.62 -5.73
N CYS A 123 -11.30 2.19 -4.89
CA CYS A 123 -11.34 0.88 -4.26
C CYS A 123 -12.31 0.92 -3.07
N CYS A 124 -12.99 -0.13 -2.63
CA CYS A 124 -13.00 -1.44 -3.23
C CYS A 124 -14.43 -1.98 -3.05
N ALA A 125 -15.23 -1.94 -4.09
CA ALA A 125 -16.60 -2.47 -4.05
C ALA A 125 -16.60 -4.00 -4.14
N ASN A 126 -17.62 -4.63 -3.56
CA ASN A 126 -17.78 -6.10 -3.61
C ASN A 126 -18.14 -6.62 -5.01
N ASP A 127 -18.64 -5.76 -5.86
CA ASP A 127 -19.15 -6.07 -7.20
C ASP A 127 -18.30 -5.45 -8.32
N ASP A 128 -17.15 -4.84 -7.97
CA ASP A 128 -16.22 -4.34 -8.97
C ASP A 128 -15.46 -5.50 -9.63
N THR A 129 -14.86 -5.23 -10.78
CA THR A 129 -14.06 -6.21 -11.52
C THR A 129 -12.59 -6.23 -11.11
N ASN A 130 -12.22 -5.53 -10.03
CA ASN A 130 -10.84 -5.27 -9.64
C ASN A 130 -10.31 -6.18 -8.51
N GLY A 131 -11.09 -7.13 -8.00
CA GLY A 131 -10.73 -7.95 -6.84
C GLY A 131 -9.68 -9.03 -7.12
N LEU A 132 -9.55 -9.48 -8.36
CA LEU A 132 -8.52 -10.42 -8.83
C LEU A 132 -7.42 -9.68 -9.59
N TRP A 133 -6.39 -10.40 -10.07
CA TRP A 133 -5.31 -9.85 -10.91
C TRP A 133 -5.61 -9.95 -12.42
N PHE A 134 -6.82 -10.37 -12.77
CA PHE A 134 -7.35 -10.42 -14.14
C PHE A 134 -8.85 -10.14 -14.13
N ASN A 135 -9.37 -9.69 -15.27
CA ASN A 135 -10.79 -9.53 -15.54
C ASN A 135 -11.01 -9.58 -17.06
N ASP A 136 -12.20 -9.23 -17.55
CA ASP A 136 -12.56 -9.30 -18.98
C ASP A 136 -11.68 -8.39 -19.88
N ARG A 137 -11.06 -7.37 -19.33
CA ARG A 137 -10.16 -6.45 -20.04
C ARG A 137 -8.68 -6.77 -19.81
N TRP A 138 -8.33 -7.24 -18.62
CA TRP A 138 -6.97 -7.40 -18.15
C TRP A 138 -6.64 -8.89 -18.01
N GLU A 139 -6.05 -9.44 -19.08
CA GLU A 139 -5.59 -10.83 -19.07
C GLU A 139 -4.39 -11.02 -18.15
N ILE A 140 -4.19 -12.22 -17.63
CA ILE A 140 -3.04 -12.59 -16.76
C ILE A 140 -1.70 -12.24 -17.42
N ALA A 141 -1.56 -12.51 -18.72
CA ALA A 141 -0.34 -12.18 -19.47
C ALA A 141 -0.05 -10.68 -19.47
N LYS A 142 -1.07 -9.85 -19.59
CA LYS A 142 -0.95 -8.38 -19.55
C LYS A 142 -0.55 -7.89 -18.17
N PHE A 143 -1.18 -8.39 -17.11
CA PHE A 143 -0.82 -8.10 -15.73
C PHE A 143 0.67 -8.40 -15.45
N THR A 144 1.13 -9.59 -15.86
CA THR A 144 2.53 -10.00 -15.66
C THR A 144 3.50 -9.14 -16.47
N THR A 145 3.15 -8.77 -17.71
CA THR A 145 3.97 -7.90 -18.56
C THR A 145 4.14 -6.51 -17.94
N ILE A 146 3.04 -5.90 -17.45
CA ILE A 146 3.10 -4.58 -16.81
C ILE A 146 4.01 -4.62 -15.58
N TRP A 147 3.92 -5.66 -14.73
CA TRP A 147 4.82 -5.78 -13.58
C TRP A 147 6.29 -5.92 -13.99
N GLN A 148 6.57 -6.63 -15.08
CA GLN A 148 7.93 -6.71 -15.61
C GLN A 148 8.39 -5.33 -16.15
N GLU A 149 7.52 -4.55 -16.75
CA GLU A 149 7.82 -3.20 -17.22
C GLU A 149 8.08 -2.23 -16.05
N ILE A 150 7.28 -2.27 -15.00
CA ILE A 150 7.49 -1.48 -13.78
C ILE A 150 8.83 -1.87 -13.13
N ALA A 151 9.13 -3.16 -13.02
CA ALA A 151 10.42 -3.61 -12.48
C ALA A 151 11.61 -3.10 -13.30
N ARG A 152 11.55 -3.16 -14.64
CA ARG A 152 12.62 -2.61 -15.51
C ARG A 152 12.76 -1.11 -15.38
N ARG A 153 11.61 -0.40 -15.30
CA ARG A 153 11.56 1.05 -15.20
C ARG A 153 12.32 1.57 -13.99
N TYR A 154 12.21 0.89 -12.87
CA TYR A 154 12.82 1.32 -11.62
C TYR A 154 14.06 0.53 -11.18
N ALA A 155 14.55 -0.41 -11.99
CA ALA A 155 15.70 -1.28 -11.64
C ALA A 155 16.99 -0.51 -11.27
N SER A 156 17.16 0.72 -11.79
CA SER A 156 18.29 1.59 -11.45
C SER A 156 18.06 2.46 -10.21
N ASN A 157 16.85 2.45 -9.64
CA ASN A 157 16.51 3.24 -8.45
C ASN A 157 16.43 2.32 -7.20
N PRO A 158 17.49 2.24 -6.39
CA PRO A 158 17.55 1.31 -5.26
C PRO A 158 16.55 1.65 -4.14
N LEU A 159 15.93 2.83 -4.16
CA LEU A 159 14.91 3.23 -3.20
C LEU A 159 13.48 2.83 -3.64
N VAL A 160 13.28 2.36 -4.88
CA VAL A 160 12.13 1.52 -5.21
C VAL A 160 12.50 0.11 -4.77
N ALA A 161 12.33 -0.19 -3.48
CA ALA A 161 12.94 -1.36 -2.85
C ALA A 161 11.97 -2.53 -2.63
N ALA A 162 10.69 -2.30 -2.88
CA ALA A 162 9.63 -3.32 -2.76
C ALA A 162 8.54 -3.08 -3.81
N ILE A 163 7.80 -4.13 -4.12
CA ILE A 163 6.60 -4.11 -4.96
C ILE A 163 5.46 -4.77 -4.21
N ASP A 164 4.33 -4.10 -4.13
CA ASP A 164 3.07 -4.62 -3.60
C ASP A 164 2.18 -5.03 -4.79
N ILE A 165 2.14 -6.35 -5.03
CA ILE A 165 1.72 -6.88 -6.33
C ILE A 165 0.24 -6.62 -6.63
N LYS A 166 -0.66 -6.76 -5.65
CA LYS A 166 -2.10 -6.60 -5.86
C LYS A 166 -2.83 -6.22 -4.59
N ASN A 167 -3.45 -5.04 -4.65
CA ASN A 167 -4.29 -4.52 -3.56
C ASN A 167 -5.52 -5.38 -3.32
N GLU A 168 -5.77 -5.69 -2.07
CA GLU A 168 -7.01 -6.19 -1.51
C GLU A 168 -7.69 -7.29 -2.33
N PRO A 169 -7.13 -8.51 -2.31
CA PRO A 169 -7.73 -9.69 -2.91
C PRO A 169 -9.15 -9.93 -2.40
N ARG A 170 -10.12 -9.92 -3.31
CA ARG A 170 -11.55 -10.07 -3.01
C ARG A 170 -12.29 -10.69 -4.19
N HIS A 171 -13.59 -10.91 -4.04
CA HIS A 171 -14.43 -11.35 -5.14
C HIS A 171 -14.40 -10.33 -6.29
N ALA A 172 -14.54 -10.84 -7.51
CA ALA A 172 -14.69 -10.04 -8.71
C ALA A 172 -15.66 -10.71 -9.69
N THR A 173 -16.31 -9.93 -10.53
CA THR A 173 -17.12 -10.47 -11.64
C THR A 173 -16.24 -10.54 -12.88
N VAL A 174 -16.08 -11.73 -13.45
CA VAL A 174 -15.31 -12.02 -14.67
C VAL A 174 -16.15 -12.89 -15.59
N GLY A 175 -16.33 -12.49 -16.83
CA GLY A 175 -17.18 -13.19 -17.80
C GLY A 175 -18.63 -13.36 -17.35
N GLY A 176 -19.12 -12.44 -16.50
CA GLY A 176 -20.44 -12.52 -15.89
C GLY A 176 -20.55 -13.49 -14.70
N ALA A 177 -19.46 -14.16 -14.30
CA ALA A 177 -19.42 -15.05 -13.15
C ALA A 177 -18.74 -14.38 -11.93
N ALA A 178 -19.29 -14.56 -10.74
CA ALA A 178 -18.65 -14.15 -9.50
C ALA A 178 -17.55 -15.15 -9.15
N LEU A 179 -16.28 -14.72 -9.19
CA LEU A 179 -15.11 -15.51 -8.81
C LEU A 179 -14.57 -15.03 -7.47
N GLY A 180 -14.25 -15.97 -6.58
CA GLY A 180 -13.62 -15.69 -5.29
C GLY A 180 -12.11 -15.89 -5.34
N PRO A 181 -11.33 -15.08 -4.59
CA PRO A 181 -9.91 -15.34 -4.41
C PRO A 181 -9.69 -16.62 -3.60
N ALA A 182 -8.60 -17.34 -3.91
CA ALA A 182 -8.21 -18.56 -3.22
C ALA A 182 -6.74 -18.49 -2.80
N TRP A 183 -6.33 -19.38 -1.87
CA TRP A 183 -4.94 -19.46 -1.42
C TRP A 183 -4.49 -20.92 -1.32
N GLY A 184 -3.49 -21.30 -2.10
CA GLY A 184 -2.88 -22.63 -2.05
C GLY A 184 -3.79 -23.77 -2.53
N THR A 185 -4.73 -23.50 -3.43
CA THR A 185 -5.73 -24.47 -3.90
C THR A 185 -5.54 -24.91 -5.35
N ALA A 186 -4.55 -24.35 -6.02
CA ALA A 186 -4.20 -24.62 -7.43
C ALA A 186 -5.35 -24.34 -8.44
N VAL A 187 -6.28 -23.44 -8.09
CA VAL A 187 -7.30 -22.93 -9.01
C VAL A 187 -6.80 -21.63 -9.66
N GLU A 188 -7.47 -21.18 -10.73
CA GLU A 188 -7.07 -19.98 -11.47
C GLU A 188 -6.98 -18.72 -10.59
N THR A 189 -7.77 -18.65 -9.52
CA THR A 189 -7.83 -17.52 -8.58
C THR A 189 -6.92 -17.71 -7.35
N ASP A 190 -5.90 -18.59 -7.43
CA ASP A 190 -4.97 -18.89 -6.32
C ASP A 190 -3.90 -17.79 -6.19
N PHE A 191 -4.03 -16.93 -5.19
CA PHE A 191 -3.11 -15.83 -4.92
C PHE A 191 -1.70 -16.28 -4.51
N ALA A 192 -1.55 -17.41 -3.79
CA ALA A 192 -0.21 -17.92 -3.45
C ALA A 192 0.56 -18.32 -4.72
N ALA A 193 -0.12 -18.96 -5.68
CA ALA A 193 0.45 -19.31 -6.98
C ALA A 193 0.76 -18.05 -7.80
N MET A 194 -0.14 -17.08 -7.83
CA MET A 194 0.04 -15.82 -8.56
C MET A 194 1.25 -15.04 -7.99
N TYR A 195 1.33 -14.83 -6.68
CA TYR A 195 2.47 -14.14 -6.07
C TYR A 195 3.80 -14.86 -6.34
N THR A 196 3.81 -16.19 -6.32
CA THR A 196 4.98 -16.98 -6.68
C THR A 196 5.38 -16.75 -8.13
N MET A 197 4.43 -16.81 -9.06
CA MET A 197 4.68 -16.62 -10.49
C MET A 197 5.17 -15.20 -10.78
N VAL A 198 4.41 -14.19 -10.38
CA VAL A 198 4.71 -12.77 -10.67
C VAL A 198 6.00 -12.32 -9.97
N GLY A 199 6.18 -12.68 -8.70
CA GLY A 199 7.39 -12.37 -7.95
C GLY A 199 8.65 -12.95 -8.60
N ASN A 200 8.58 -14.17 -9.12
CA ASN A 200 9.71 -14.76 -9.85
C ASN A 200 9.97 -14.06 -11.20
N LEU A 201 8.94 -13.63 -11.92
CA LEU A 201 9.10 -12.82 -13.16
C LEU A 201 9.74 -11.46 -12.87
N ILE A 202 9.33 -10.81 -11.79
CA ILE A 202 9.96 -9.56 -11.32
C ILE A 202 11.43 -9.79 -10.97
N HIS A 203 11.77 -10.87 -10.26
CA HIS A 203 13.13 -11.20 -9.86
C HIS A 203 14.06 -11.61 -11.01
N GLN A 204 13.54 -11.98 -12.19
CA GLN A 204 14.34 -12.12 -13.41
C GLN A 204 14.90 -10.77 -13.90
N ILE A 205 14.29 -9.67 -13.48
CA ILE A 205 14.65 -8.30 -13.89
C ILE A 205 15.42 -7.62 -12.77
N ASP A 206 14.85 -7.56 -11.57
CA ASP A 206 15.48 -7.02 -10.37
C ASP A 206 15.34 -7.96 -9.17
N PRO A 207 16.38 -8.76 -8.88
CA PRO A 207 16.37 -9.71 -7.76
C PRO A 207 16.46 -9.05 -6.37
N ASN A 208 16.62 -7.73 -6.33
CA ASN A 208 16.78 -6.98 -5.09
C ASN A 208 15.43 -6.58 -4.45
N LEU A 209 14.38 -6.56 -5.23
CA LEU A 209 13.05 -6.14 -4.77
C LEU A 209 12.47 -7.08 -3.71
N LEU A 210 11.92 -6.53 -2.65
CA LEU A 210 10.99 -7.25 -1.80
C LEU A 210 9.66 -7.42 -2.53
N ILE A 211 9.04 -8.58 -2.37
CA ILE A 211 7.74 -8.92 -2.94
C ILE A 211 6.73 -8.94 -1.80
N ILE A 212 5.78 -8.00 -1.86
CA ILE A 212 4.72 -7.88 -0.87
C ILE A 212 3.50 -8.64 -1.39
N CYS A 213 2.97 -9.51 -0.54
CA CYS A 213 1.89 -10.45 -0.82
C CYS A 213 0.75 -10.20 0.16
N GLU A 214 -0.34 -9.59 -0.31
CA GLU A 214 -1.49 -9.29 0.53
C GLU A 214 -2.35 -10.54 0.79
N GLY A 215 -2.97 -10.57 1.96
CA GLY A 215 -3.93 -11.60 2.35
C GLY A 215 -5.23 -11.53 1.54
N LEU A 216 -6.04 -12.57 1.65
CA LEU A 216 -7.41 -12.59 1.11
C LEU A 216 -8.35 -11.70 1.93
N ASN A 217 -9.59 -11.57 1.46
CA ASN A 217 -10.64 -10.83 2.15
C ASN A 217 -10.21 -9.40 2.51
N TYR A 218 -9.93 -8.60 1.46
CA TYR A 218 -9.46 -7.21 1.60
C TYR A 218 -8.16 -7.11 2.43
N ALA A 219 -7.20 -8.01 2.15
CA ALA A 219 -5.94 -8.17 2.89
C ALA A 219 -6.12 -8.53 4.40
N GLY A 220 -7.33 -8.90 4.83
CA GLY A 220 -7.62 -9.24 6.22
C GLY A 220 -7.30 -10.68 6.63
N ASP A 221 -6.93 -11.57 5.70
CA ASP A 221 -6.80 -13.00 5.95
C ASP A 221 -5.55 -13.63 5.30
N LEU A 222 -4.54 -13.91 6.10
CA LEU A 222 -3.32 -14.64 5.74
C LEU A 222 -3.28 -16.07 6.29
N THR A 223 -4.41 -16.62 6.76
CA THR A 223 -4.45 -17.96 7.37
C THR A 223 -3.94 -19.07 6.42
N GLY A 224 -4.10 -18.88 5.11
CA GLY A 224 -3.60 -19.80 4.09
C GLY A 224 -2.07 -19.96 4.05
N VAL A 225 -1.31 -18.98 4.55
CA VAL A 225 0.17 -19.02 4.59
C VAL A 225 0.69 -20.15 5.48
N ALA A 226 -0.07 -20.57 6.50
CA ALA A 226 0.30 -21.68 7.38
C ALA A 226 0.55 -22.97 6.59
N SER A 227 -0.25 -23.21 5.55
CA SER A 227 -0.16 -24.43 4.72
C SER A 227 0.55 -24.20 3.39
N HIS A 228 0.41 -23.00 2.79
CA HIS A 228 0.92 -22.67 1.45
C HIS A 228 1.65 -21.33 1.46
N ARG A 229 2.95 -21.36 1.68
CA ARG A 229 3.81 -20.17 1.62
C ARG A 229 4.13 -19.79 0.19
N VAL A 230 4.22 -18.49 -0.11
CA VAL A 230 4.76 -18.01 -1.38
C VAL A 230 6.21 -18.45 -1.54
N GLN A 231 6.56 -19.04 -2.69
CA GLN A 231 7.86 -19.63 -2.96
C GLN A 231 8.61 -18.82 -4.03
N LEU A 232 9.53 -17.97 -3.62
CA LEU A 232 10.38 -17.23 -4.56
C LEU A 232 11.71 -17.95 -4.76
N GLY A 233 12.22 -17.88 -6.00
CA GLY A 233 13.56 -18.38 -6.33
C GLY A 233 14.68 -17.59 -5.64
N LYS A 234 14.43 -16.34 -5.28
CA LYS A 234 15.30 -15.51 -4.43
C LYS A 234 14.84 -15.62 -2.98
N ALA A 235 15.69 -16.18 -2.13
CA ALA A 235 15.43 -16.27 -0.70
C ALA A 235 15.35 -14.90 -0.03
N ASN A 236 14.62 -14.83 1.08
CA ASN A 236 14.55 -13.65 1.94
C ASN A 236 13.98 -12.39 1.24
N LYS A 237 12.98 -12.56 0.40
CA LYS A 237 12.35 -11.48 -0.37
C LYS A 237 10.83 -11.41 -0.24
N VAL A 238 10.18 -12.28 0.53
CA VAL A 238 8.74 -12.26 0.76
C VAL A 238 8.42 -11.43 1.99
N VAL A 239 7.46 -10.53 1.85
CA VAL A 239 6.77 -9.81 2.94
C VAL A 239 5.28 -10.07 2.77
N TYR A 240 4.59 -10.47 3.83
CA TYR A 240 3.13 -10.57 3.79
C TYR A 240 2.49 -9.26 4.25
N SER A 241 1.35 -8.91 3.67
CA SER A 241 0.65 -7.66 4.00
C SER A 241 -0.76 -7.91 4.49
N MET A 242 -1.14 -7.14 5.50
CA MET A 242 -2.50 -7.05 6.03
C MET A 242 -3.01 -5.62 5.95
N HIS A 243 -4.34 -5.48 5.89
CA HIS A 243 -5.04 -4.22 6.12
C HIS A 243 -5.96 -4.37 7.32
N ASP A 244 -6.11 -3.31 8.12
CA ASP A 244 -7.00 -3.30 9.26
C ASP A 244 -7.60 -1.92 9.52
N TYR A 245 -8.91 -1.86 9.64
CA TYR A 245 -9.67 -0.63 9.85
C TYR A 245 -10.65 -0.79 11.02
N SER A 246 -11.04 0.30 11.66
CA SER A 246 -11.94 0.29 12.81
C SER A 246 -13.29 -0.40 12.52
N TRP A 247 -13.73 -0.36 11.27
CA TRP A 247 -14.95 -0.97 10.77
C TRP A 247 -14.76 -2.42 10.25
N SER A 248 -13.56 -2.95 10.24
CA SER A 248 -13.24 -4.32 9.75
C SER A 248 -13.65 -5.41 10.74
N GLY A 249 -14.85 -5.34 11.27
CA GLY A 249 -15.40 -6.37 12.17
C GLY A 249 -14.88 -6.27 13.62
N HIS A 250 -14.48 -5.08 14.07
CA HIS A 250 -14.05 -4.81 15.45
C HIS A 250 -15.21 -4.29 16.30
N PRO A 251 -15.67 -5.04 17.32
CA PRO A 251 -16.66 -4.51 18.26
C PRO A 251 -16.14 -3.27 19.02
N ALA A 252 -17.00 -2.28 19.22
CA ALA A 252 -16.66 -1.04 19.92
C ALA A 252 -16.09 -1.25 21.33
N SER A 253 -16.41 -2.40 21.96
CA SER A 253 -15.92 -2.79 23.29
C SER A 253 -14.90 -3.93 23.25
N GLN A 254 -14.23 -4.16 22.10
CA GLN A 254 -13.28 -5.25 21.97
C GLN A 254 -12.08 -5.07 22.92
N SER A 255 -11.84 -6.04 23.80
CA SER A 255 -10.67 -6.03 24.64
C SER A 255 -9.38 -6.18 23.85
N GLN A 256 -8.27 -5.65 24.36
CA GLN A 256 -6.96 -5.78 23.74
C GLN A 256 -6.58 -7.25 23.49
N SER A 257 -6.85 -8.14 24.46
CA SER A 257 -6.58 -9.57 24.33
C SER A 257 -7.38 -10.20 23.18
N ALA A 258 -8.67 -9.86 23.03
CA ALA A 258 -9.49 -10.36 21.94
C ALA A 258 -9.03 -9.82 20.58
N TYR A 259 -8.64 -8.55 20.51
CA TYR A 259 -8.03 -7.95 19.32
C TYR A 259 -6.75 -8.67 18.92
N PHE A 260 -5.82 -8.88 19.87
CA PHE A 260 -4.58 -9.58 19.62
C PHE A 260 -4.80 -11.02 19.14
N GLN A 261 -5.75 -11.74 19.72
CA GLN A 261 -6.13 -13.09 19.28
C GLN A 261 -6.62 -13.07 17.82
N GLN A 262 -7.46 -12.09 17.45
CA GLN A 262 -7.96 -11.94 16.10
C GLN A 262 -6.82 -11.62 15.10
N MET A 263 -6.00 -10.60 15.38
CA MET A 263 -4.88 -10.23 14.53
C MET A 263 -3.85 -11.36 14.40
N ASN A 264 -3.53 -12.03 15.50
CA ASN A 264 -2.58 -13.14 15.49
C ASN A 264 -3.12 -14.34 14.70
N LYS A 265 -4.41 -14.64 14.80
CA LYS A 265 -5.05 -15.68 14.00
C LYS A 265 -5.01 -15.35 12.51
N ASN A 266 -5.30 -14.11 12.14
CA ASN A 266 -5.45 -13.70 10.74
C ASN A 266 -4.10 -13.55 10.00
N GLY A 267 -2.99 -13.27 10.72
CA GLY A 267 -1.69 -13.09 10.07
C GLY A 267 -0.52 -12.88 11.04
N GLY A 268 -0.77 -12.41 12.26
CA GLY A 268 0.30 -12.14 13.23
C GLY A 268 1.07 -13.40 13.66
N TYR A 269 0.49 -14.60 13.52
CA TYR A 269 1.22 -15.86 13.75
C TYR A 269 2.46 -15.99 12.84
N ILE A 270 2.45 -15.39 11.65
CA ILE A 270 3.59 -15.34 10.72
C ILE A 270 4.80 -14.69 11.41
N LEU A 271 4.57 -13.64 12.20
CA LEU A 271 5.61 -12.96 12.99
C LEU A 271 6.07 -13.81 14.16
N THR A 272 5.14 -14.41 14.91
CA THR A 272 5.47 -15.18 16.13
C THR A 272 6.18 -16.50 15.80
N GLU A 273 5.91 -17.09 14.66
CA GLU A 273 6.59 -18.27 14.15
C GLU A 273 7.87 -17.96 13.34
N GLY A 274 8.18 -16.68 13.13
CA GLY A 274 9.37 -16.24 12.40
C GLY A 274 9.39 -16.63 10.92
N ILE A 275 8.21 -16.76 10.30
CA ILE A 275 8.05 -17.21 8.91
C ILE A 275 8.55 -16.13 7.95
N ALA A 276 8.07 -14.91 8.11
CA ALA A 276 8.39 -13.73 7.29
C ALA A 276 7.98 -12.44 8.03
N PRO A 277 8.40 -11.27 7.56
CA PRO A 277 7.81 -10.01 8.01
C PRO A 277 6.33 -9.92 7.62
N VAL A 278 5.55 -9.28 8.49
CA VAL A 278 4.20 -8.80 8.18
C VAL A 278 4.24 -7.28 8.15
N TRP A 279 3.67 -6.70 7.11
CA TRP A 279 3.52 -5.27 6.94
C TRP A 279 2.04 -4.91 6.96
N LEU A 280 1.65 -3.96 7.79
CA LEU A 280 0.28 -3.43 7.76
C LEU A 280 0.23 -2.35 6.67
N GLY A 281 -0.10 -2.75 5.44
CA GLY A 281 -0.04 -1.91 4.24
C GLY A 281 -1.03 -0.77 4.24
N GLU A 282 -2.18 -0.97 4.89
CA GLU A 282 -3.18 0.06 5.14
C GLU A 282 -3.80 -0.08 6.51
N PHE A 283 -3.97 1.03 7.17
CA PHE A 283 -4.83 1.22 8.34
C PHE A 283 -5.12 2.70 8.53
N GLY A 284 -6.29 3.03 9.02
CA GLY A 284 -6.66 4.41 9.24
C GLY A 284 -8.07 4.55 9.81
N ASP A 285 -8.37 5.75 10.28
CA ASP A 285 -9.70 6.20 10.64
C ASP A 285 -9.70 7.73 10.73
N ASN A 286 -10.86 8.33 10.80
CA ASN A 286 -11.02 9.75 11.04
C ASN A 286 -10.33 10.15 12.36
N ALA A 287 -9.51 11.18 12.33
CA ALA A 287 -8.73 11.65 13.48
C ALA A 287 -9.60 11.95 14.73
N SER A 288 -10.85 12.40 14.53
CA SER A 288 -11.79 12.63 15.63
C SER A 288 -12.32 11.32 16.23
N ALA A 289 -12.52 10.27 15.41
CA ALA A 289 -12.95 8.97 15.88
C ALA A 289 -11.87 8.27 16.72
N LEU A 290 -10.60 8.48 16.39
CA LEU A 290 -9.47 7.89 17.11
C LEU A 290 -9.32 8.40 18.55
N SER A 291 -9.79 9.61 18.83
CA SER A 291 -9.77 10.21 20.17
C SER A 291 -11.07 9.99 20.96
N ALA A 292 -12.11 9.47 20.34
CA ALA A 292 -13.40 9.24 20.97
C ALA A 292 -13.39 7.94 21.81
N PRO A 293 -14.07 7.91 22.97
CA PRO A 293 -14.29 6.67 23.72
C PRO A 293 -15.11 5.65 22.92
N GLY A 294 -14.67 4.39 22.91
CA GLY A 294 -15.32 3.30 22.15
C GLY A 294 -15.02 3.35 20.65
N GLY A 295 -15.55 2.42 19.87
CA GLY A 295 -15.41 2.36 18.41
C GLY A 295 -13.98 2.54 17.91
N GLY A 296 -13.77 3.56 17.10
CA GLY A 296 -12.46 3.89 16.52
C GLY A 296 -11.36 4.12 17.56
N GLY A 297 -11.66 4.76 18.68
CA GLY A 297 -10.66 4.98 19.76
C GLY A 297 -10.23 3.69 20.44
N THR A 298 -11.13 2.75 20.69
CA THR A 298 -10.78 1.42 21.23
C THR A 298 -9.95 0.63 20.24
N TRP A 299 -10.37 0.57 18.99
CA TRP A 299 -9.62 -0.07 17.92
C TRP A 299 -8.20 0.53 17.80
N TRP A 300 -8.09 1.85 17.76
CA TRP A 300 -6.81 2.54 17.64
C TRP A 300 -5.84 2.23 18.80
N ALA A 301 -6.36 2.21 20.01
CA ALA A 301 -5.55 1.83 21.18
C ALA A 301 -5.03 0.40 21.09
N ASN A 302 -5.90 -0.54 20.67
CA ASN A 302 -5.56 -1.95 20.52
C ASN A 302 -4.56 -2.16 19.36
N LEU A 303 -4.80 -1.52 18.20
CA LEU A 303 -3.90 -1.60 17.05
C LEU A 303 -2.50 -1.08 17.37
N ARG A 304 -2.39 0.11 17.99
CA ARG A 304 -1.08 0.66 18.39
C ARG A 304 -0.34 -0.25 19.37
N ALA A 305 -1.05 -0.84 20.30
CA ALA A 305 -0.47 -1.80 21.23
C ALA A 305 0.07 -3.03 20.47
N TRP A 306 -0.69 -3.57 19.52
CA TRP A 306 -0.29 -4.71 18.70
C TRP A 306 0.93 -4.39 17.81
N LEU A 307 0.89 -3.27 17.08
CA LEU A 307 2.00 -2.79 16.24
C LEU A 307 3.28 -2.61 17.05
N THR A 308 3.13 -2.14 18.30
CA THR A 308 4.25 -1.90 19.21
C THR A 308 4.82 -3.19 19.78
N GLU A 309 3.97 -4.12 20.22
CA GLU A 309 4.40 -5.38 20.86
C GLU A 309 5.06 -6.31 19.85
N PHE A 310 4.49 -6.43 18.65
CA PHE A 310 5.04 -7.30 17.61
C PHE A 310 6.06 -6.61 16.70
N ASP A 311 6.34 -5.33 16.91
CA ASP A 311 7.30 -4.53 16.13
C ASP A 311 7.02 -4.56 14.62
N VAL A 312 5.76 -4.35 14.25
CA VAL A 312 5.22 -4.52 12.89
C VAL A 312 5.56 -3.32 12.00
N ASP A 313 5.93 -3.58 10.76
CA ASP A 313 6.08 -2.57 9.71
C ASP A 313 4.71 -2.07 9.25
N TRP A 314 4.57 -0.80 8.82
CA TRP A 314 3.25 -0.24 8.55
C TRP A 314 3.23 0.95 7.60
N CYS A 315 2.06 1.20 6.96
CA CYS A 315 1.72 2.41 6.23
C CYS A 315 0.33 2.92 6.61
N TRP A 316 0.23 4.20 6.95
CA TRP A 316 -1.02 4.87 7.24
C TRP A 316 -1.83 5.14 5.96
N TRP A 317 -3.12 4.89 5.97
CA TRP A 317 -4.07 5.37 4.97
C TRP A 317 -4.85 6.58 5.52
N ALA A 318 -4.63 7.82 4.98
CA ALA A 318 -3.78 8.15 3.86
C ALA A 318 -3.04 9.49 4.12
N LEU A 319 -2.08 9.82 3.26
CA LEU A 319 -1.45 11.14 3.23
C LEU A 319 -2.45 12.22 2.81
N ASN A 320 -3.23 11.92 1.78
CA ASN A 320 -4.16 12.78 1.06
C ASN A 320 -5.17 13.45 2.00
N PRO A 321 -5.31 14.78 2.02
CA PRO A 321 -6.36 15.48 2.76
C PRO A 321 -7.68 15.55 1.98
N THR A 322 -7.59 15.32 0.66
CA THR A 322 -8.72 15.31 -0.25
C THR A 322 -8.65 14.12 -1.17
N HIS A 323 -9.80 13.58 -1.51
CA HIS A 323 -9.95 12.60 -2.56
C HIS A 323 -10.93 13.08 -3.61
N GLY A 324 -10.76 12.55 -4.80
CA GLY A 324 -11.49 13.05 -5.93
C GLY A 324 -12.78 12.32 -6.24
N GLN A 325 -13.41 11.69 -5.28
CA GLN A 325 -14.52 10.83 -5.61
C GLN A 325 -15.87 11.28 -5.04
N SER A 326 -16.91 11.26 -5.87
CA SER A 326 -18.28 11.08 -5.42
C SER A 326 -18.94 9.96 -6.21
N CYS A 327 -19.54 9.02 -5.52
CA CYS A 327 -20.55 8.15 -6.12
C CYS A 327 -21.80 8.96 -6.40
N THR A 328 -22.32 8.92 -7.63
CA THR A 328 -23.70 9.34 -7.88
C THR A 328 -24.60 8.22 -7.36
N PRO A 329 -25.44 8.46 -6.33
CA PRO A 329 -26.31 7.42 -5.78
C PRO A 329 -27.14 6.74 -6.88
N GLY A 330 -27.10 5.40 -6.90
CA GLY A 330 -27.89 4.58 -7.82
C GLY A 330 -27.30 4.38 -9.23
N THR A 331 -26.10 4.84 -9.52
CA THR A 331 -25.53 4.73 -10.87
C THR A 331 -24.20 3.98 -10.95
N ASN A 332 -23.56 3.63 -9.82
CA ASN A 332 -22.16 3.12 -9.76
C ASN A 332 -21.15 4.01 -10.53
N THR A 333 -21.56 5.22 -10.92
CA THR A 333 -20.71 6.16 -11.62
C THR A 333 -19.94 6.96 -10.60
N ILE A 334 -18.66 6.72 -10.53
CA ILE A 334 -17.72 7.46 -9.71
C ILE A 334 -17.27 8.67 -10.51
N LYS A 335 -17.51 9.87 -9.96
CA LYS A 335 -16.94 11.10 -10.50
C LYS A 335 -15.81 11.56 -9.61
N TYR A 336 -14.71 11.91 -10.21
CA TYR A 336 -13.56 12.45 -9.53
C TYR A 336 -13.79 13.92 -9.19
N TYR A 337 -13.61 14.30 -7.91
CA TYR A 337 -13.64 15.68 -7.47
C TYR A 337 -12.39 15.97 -6.63
N TRP A 338 -11.43 16.63 -7.20
CA TRP A 338 -10.37 17.26 -6.43
C TRP A 338 -11.00 18.21 -5.41
N GLY A 339 -10.71 18.03 -4.14
CA GLY A 339 -11.21 18.86 -3.06
C GLY A 339 -12.28 18.25 -2.15
N ALA A 340 -12.81 17.05 -2.45
CA ALA A 340 -13.63 16.34 -1.47
C ALA A 340 -12.75 15.89 -0.28
N PRO A 341 -13.15 16.18 0.99
CA PRO A 341 -12.32 15.81 2.14
C PRO A 341 -12.11 14.29 2.24
N GLU A 342 -10.85 13.88 2.43
CA GLU A 342 -10.48 12.52 2.82
C GLU A 342 -10.47 12.44 4.35
N PRO A 343 -11.42 11.73 4.97
CA PRO A 343 -11.55 11.74 6.42
C PRO A 343 -10.36 11.13 7.17
N TYR A 344 -9.52 10.33 6.50
CA TYR A 344 -8.33 9.69 7.07
C TYR A 344 -7.03 10.42 6.74
N GLY A 345 -7.14 11.54 6.01
CA GLY A 345 -6.02 12.33 5.53
C GLY A 345 -5.17 12.93 6.66
N LEU A 346 -3.86 12.94 6.47
CA LEU A 346 -2.93 13.54 7.45
C LEU A 346 -2.69 15.02 7.20
N LEU A 347 -2.84 15.49 5.98
CA LEU A 347 -2.51 16.87 5.60
C LEU A 347 -3.70 17.83 5.73
N THR A 348 -3.40 19.11 5.68
CA THR A 348 -4.40 20.18 5.50
C THR A 348 -4.98 20.14 4.09
N LEU A 349 -6.20 20.66 3.89
CA LEU A 349 -6.92 20.62 2.61
C LEU A 349 -6.17 21.27 1.44
N ASP A 350 -5.24 22.15 1.72
CA ASP A 350 -4.34 22.79 0.74
C ASP A 350 -3.04 22.01 0.49
N TRP A 351 -2.88 20.82 1.08
CA TRP A 351 -1.73 19.94 0.96
C TRP A 351 -0.40 20.49 1.50
N THR A 352 -0.37 21.62 2.16
CA THR A 352 0.88 22.34 2.50
C THR A 352 1.43 22.03 3.88
N SER A 353 0.65 21.42 4.76
CA SER A 353 1.06 21.15 6.14
C SER A 353 0.30 19.97 6.77
N VAL A 354 0.73 19.57 7.96
CA VAL A 354 0.05 18.53 8.73
C VAL A 354 -1.28 19.07 9.28
N GLY A 355 -2.38 18.41 8.94
CA GLY A 355 -3.72 18.74 9.40
C GLY A 355 -4.02 18.27 10.83
N TYR A 356 -3.40 17.16 11.25
CA TYR A 356 -3.64 16.51 12.54
C TYR A 356 -2.33 16.22 13.30
N PRO A 357 -1.67 17.24 13.87
CA PRO A 357 -0.35 17.09 14.53
C PRO A 357 -0.34 16.06 15.66
N ALA A 358 -1.42 15.97 16.45
CA ALA A 358 -1.52 14.98 17.53
C ALA A 358 -1.52 13.54 17.01
N LEU A 359 -2.20 13.27 15.89
CA LEU A 359 -2.20 11.96 15.24
C LEU A 359 -0.80 11.64 14.69
N VAL A 360 -0.17 12.59 14.00
CA VAL A 360 1.21 12.40 13.48
C VAL A 360 2.19 12.14 14.63
N THR A 361 2.07 12.82 15.76
CA THR A 361 2.89 12.52 16.97
C THR A 361 2.70 11.08 17.44
N MET A 362 1.46 10.56 17.43
CA MET A 362 1.22 9.15 17.80
C MET A 362 1.82 8.17 16.78
N LEU A 363 1.81 8.49 15.50
CA LEU A 363 2.47 7.69 14.45
C LEU A 363 3.99 7.72 14.63
N GLN A 364 4.58 8.90 14.88
CA GLN A 364 6.01 9.08 15.11
C GLN A 364 6.52 8.23 16.29
N ALA A 365 5.72 8.06 17.34
CA ALA A 365 6.06 7.22 18.49
C ALA A 365 6.23 5.73 18.12
N MET A 366 5.72 5.31 16.95
CA MET A 366 5.80 3.93 16.45
C MET A 366 6.81 3.74 15.30
N MET A 367 7.52 4.78 14.86
CA MET A 367 8.39 4.71 13.68
C MET A 367 9.70 3.96 13.91
N GLN A 368 10.20 3.95 15.15
CA GLN A 368 11.49 3.32 15.44
C GLN A 368 11.32 1.83 15.72
N PRO A 369 12.18 0.96 15.15
CA PRO A 369 12.17 -0.45 15.50
C PRO A 369 12.59 -0.62 16.98
N ARG A 370 11.99 -1.61 17.64
CA ARG A 370 12.23 -1.90 19.07
C ARG A 370 13.05 -3.15 19.28
N THR A 371 13.00 -4.06 18.34
CA THR A 371 13.65 -5.38 18.40
C THR A 371 14.24 -5.74 17.05
N GLY A 372 15.15 -6.70 17.02
CA GLY A 372 15.67 -7.25 15.80
C GLY A 372 17.18 -7.08 15.62
N PRO A 373 17.73 -7.58 14.51
CA PRO A 373 19.17 -7.52 14.24
C PRO A 373 19.69 -6.08 14.28
N GLY A 374 20.78 -5.84 15.04
CA GLY A 374 21.43 -4.53 15.14
C GLY A 374 20.65 -3.47 15.93
N ILE A 375 19.61 -3.85 16.69
CA ILE A 375 18.92 -3.02 17.65
C ILE A 375 19.47 -3.40 19.03
N GLY A 376 20.09 -2.42 19.69
CA GLY A 376 20.71 -2.57 21.03
C GLY A 376 19.75 -2.21 22.14
#